data_096efd98e85f5f6888a73b831155374a
#
_entry.id   096efd98e85f5f6888a73b831155374a
#
_cell.length_a   1.000
_cell.length_b   1.000
_cell.length_c   1.000
_cell.angle_alpha   90.00
_cell.angle_beta   90.00
_cell.angle_gamma   90.00
#
_symmetry.space_group_name_H-M   'P 1'
#
loop_
_entity.id
_entity.type
_entity.pdbx_description
1 polymer ?
#
loop_
_entity_poly.entity_id
_entity_poly.type
_entity_poly.pdbx_seq_one_letter_code
_entity_poly.pdbx_strand_id
1 'polypeptide(L)'
;MDLNSIIDVSSLLEQSYREVNYKDFYRDIFPLGSLEEKGVYEVGKYNAIARAIKVGDNKTKRYIVTDDLDVLDKLVECDDFCIIRPISFIGKSAKSDNARFMYAMAIDLDGIKSKKNFDFLIHQISNGHNMLSVVWGLPKPTYLVSSGTGIHLYYVFEKPIPLFKNVVKGLERLKKRLTWQAWTQGASVLSDNVQYESLFQGFRMVGTVTKNGGRCRAFKVGNKVTIEYLNKYVPEEYQVETIVYQS
;
A
#
# COMPACT_ATOMS: atom_id res chain seq x y z
N MET A 1 22.63 -26.36 -10.89
CA MET A 1 22.24 -25.40 -9.84
C MET A 1 21.03 -24.65 -10.36
N ASP A 2 19.85 -24.94 -9.83
CA ASP A 2 18.62 -24.29 -10.25
C ASP A 2 18.63 -22.80 -9.88
N LEU A 3 18.80 -21.96 -10.89
CA LEU A 3 18.99 -20.51 -10.77
C LEU A 3 17.69 -19.72 -10.61
N ASN A 4 16.56 -20.38 -10.32
CA ASN A 4 15.25 -19.74 -10.31
C ASN A 4 14.33 -20.10 -9.12
N SER A 5 14.85 -20.44 -7.96
CA SER A 5 13.99 -20.52 -6.79
C SER A 5 13.62 -19.10 -6.35
N ILE A 6 12.43 -18.65 -6.77
CA ILE A 6 11.80 -17.45 -6.20
C ILE A 6 11.72 -17.67 -4.70
N ILE A 7 12.30 -16.76 -3.89
CA ILE A 7 12.25 -16.88 -2.45
C ILE A 7 10.81 -16.76 -1.96
N ASP A 8 10.45 -17.52 -0.96
CA ASP A 8 9.16 -17.36 -0.28
C ASP A 8 9.24 -16.18 0.71
N VAL A 9 8.89 -15.03 0.21
CA VAL A 9 8.85 -13.78 0.96
C VAL A 9 7.90 -13.86 2.17
N SER A 10 6.78 -14.58 2.04
CA SER A 10 5.82 -14.76 3.14
C SER A 10 6.45 -15.47 4.33
N SER A 11 7.14 -16.59 4.09
CA SER A 11 7.83 -17.34 5.13
C SER A 11 8.95 -16.54 5.80
N LEU A 12 9.65 -15.67 5.06
CA LEU A 12 10.67 -14.80 5.65
C LEU A 12 10.06 -13.71 6.53
N LEU A 13 8.95 -13.12 6.12
CA LEU A 13 8.24 -12.11 6.91
C LEU A 13 7.66 -12.69 8.20
N GLU A 14 7.11 -13.90 8.14
CA GLU A 14 6.52 -14.61 9.27
C GLU A 14 7.53 -14.90 10.40
N GLN A 15 8.82 -15.07 10.07
CA GLN A 15 9.89 -15.24 11.05
C GLN A 15 10.16 -13.99 11.89
N SER A 16 9.83 -12.80 11.36
CA SER A 16 10.22 -11.51 11.98
C SER A 16 9.03 -10.67 12.43
N TYR A 17 7.85 -10.89 11.86
CA TYR A 17 6.69 -10.03 12.08
C TYR A 17 5.41 -10.82 12.28
N ARG A 18 4.51 -10.26 13.08
CA ARG A 18 3.19 -10.85 13.31
C ARG A 18 2.30 -10.67 12.09
N GLU A 19 1.79 -11.76 11.55
CA GLU A 19 0.73 -11.72 10.54
C GLU A 19 -0.56 -11.16 11.14
N VAL A 20 -1.29 -10.38 10.34
CA VAL A 20 -2.63 -9.89 10.65
C VAL A 20 -3.62 -10.38 9.61
N ASN A 21 -4.84 -10.69 10.03
CA ASN A 21 -5.89 -11.07 9.10
C ASN A 21 -6.33 -9.86 8.25
N TYR A 22 -7.02 -10.13 7.13
CA TYR A 22 -7.44 -9.07 6.20
C TYR A 22 -8.47 -8.09 6.83
N LYS A 23 -9.32 -8.53 7.75
CA LYS A 23 -10.31 -7.66 8.41
C LYS A 23 -9.60 -6.63 9.31
N ASP A 24 -8.67 -7.09 10.13
CA ASP A 24 -7.88 -6.21 10.99
C ASP A 24 -7.02 -5.24 10.17
N PHE A 25 -6.40 -5.75 9.08
CA PHE A 25 -5.61 -4.93 8.17
C PHE A 25 -6.45 -3.82 7.53
N TYR A 26 -7.63 -4.15 6.96
CA TYR A 26 -8.47 -3.13 6.34
C TYR A 26 -9.19 -2.24 7.35
N ARG A 27 -9.49 -2.72 8.55
CA ARG A 27 -10.02 -1.88 9.64
C ARG A 27 -8.98 -0.90 10.18
N ASP A 28 -7.70 -1.25 10.13
CA ASP A 28 -6.61 -0.32 10.47
C ASP A 28 -6.44 0.77 9.39
N ILE A 29 -6.61 0.42 8.11
CA ILE A 29 -6.60 1.37 6.98
C ILE A 29 -7.86 2.24 7.00
N PHE A 30 -9.05 1.64 7.10
CA PHE A 30 -10.35 2.32 7.15
C PHE A 30 -10.94 2.22 8.54
N PRO A 31 -10.60 3.13 9.46
CA PRO A 31 -11.14 3.12 10.82
C PRO A 31 -12.66 3.17 10.83
N LEU A 32 -13.28 2.62 11.86
CA LEU A 32 -14.74 2.62 12.00
C LEU A 32 -15.29 4.06 11.90
N GLY A 33 -16.33 4.24 11.12
CA GLY A 33 -16.95 5.54 10.85
C GLY A 33 -16.20 6.38 9.81
N SER A 34 -15.12 5.88 9.18
CA SER A 34 -14.35 6.64 8.20
C SER A 34 -14.88 6.54 6.77
N LEU A 35 -15.63 5.50 6.46
CA LEU A 35 -16.29 5.32 5.18
C LEU A 35 -17.80 5.55 5.30
N GLU A 36 -18.45 5.68 4.13
CA GLU A 36 -19.90 5.77 4.01
C GLU A 36 -20.56 4.48 4.52
N GLU A 37 -21.61 4.62 5.32
CA GLU A 37 -22.42 3.47 5.73
C GLU A 37 -23.25 2.95 4.56
N LYS A 38 -23.48 1.65 4.52
CA LYS A 38 -24.25 1.01 3.45
C LYS A 38 -25.71 1.49 3.45
N GLY A 39 -26.08 2.12 2.34
CA GLY A 39 -27.45 2.64 2.15
C GLY A 39 -27.72 3.96 2.86
N VAL A 40 -26.74 4.55 3.52
CA VAL A 40 -26.85 5.85 4.20
C VAL A 40 -25.96 6.85 3.47
N TYR A 41 -26.55 8.01 3.12
CA TYR A 41 -25.78 9.12 2.59
C TYR A 41 -25.45 10.11 3.72
N GLU A 42 -24.16 10.35 3.92
CA GLU A 42 -23.67 11.34 4.88
C GLU A 42 -22.66 12.27 4.20
N VAL A 43 -22.86 13.58 4.37
CA VAL A 43 -21.95 14.59 3.79
C VAL A 43 -20.56 14.46 4.39
N GLY A 44 -19.54 14.39 3.53
CA GLY A 44 -18.14 14.28 3.95
C GLY A 44 -17.65 12.85 4.13
N LYS A 45 -18.52 11.83 4.08
CA LYS A 45 -18.14 10.42 4.03
C LYS A 45 -18.21 9.88 2.60
N TYR A 46 -17.34 8.97 2.28
CA TYR A 46 -17.17 8.41 0.94
C TYR A 46 -16.83 6.92 1.04
N ASN A 47 -17.04 6.17 -0.03
CA ASN A 47 -16.77 4.74 -0.08
C ASN A 47 -15.37 4.43 -0.65
N ALA A 48 -14.78 3.30 -0.27
CA ALA A 48 -13.64 2.75 -1.00
C ALA A 48 -14.13 1.87 -2.17
N ILE A 49 -13.23 1.54 -3.10
CA ILE A 49 -13.55 0.75 -4.29
C ILE A 49 -12.53 -0.36 -4.47
N ALA A 50 -13.05 -1.60 -4.46
CA ALA A 50 -12.31 -2.78 -4.87
C ALA A 50 -12.70 -3.22 -6.29
N ARG A 51 -11.82 -3.99 -6.92
CA ARG A 51 -12.05 -4.61 -8.23
C ARG A 51 -11.67 -6.07 -8.17
N ALA A 52 -12.51 -6.94 -8.73
CA ALA A 52 -12.17 -8.31 -9.05
C ALA A 52 -12.04 -8.44 -10.57
N ILE A 53 -10.94 -9.02 -11.02
CA ILE A 53 -10.62 -9.25 -12.42
C ILE A 53 -10.61 -10.75 -12.62
N LYS A 54 -11.56 -11.24 -13.41
CA LYS A 54 -11.72 -12.68 -13.65
C LYS A 54 -10.52 -13.20 -14.45
N VAL A 55 -9.88 -14.21 -13.90
CA VAL A 55 -8.74 -14.87 -14.57
C VAL A 55 -9.22 -15.53 -15.86
N GLY A 56 -8.55 -15.24 -16.98
CA GLY A 56 -8.87 -15.81 -18.31
C GLY A 56 -9.94 -15.08 -19.12
N ASP A 57 -10.72 -14.18 -18.52
CA ASP A 57 -11.81 -13.47 -19.23
C ASP A 57 -11.61 -11.93 -19.24
N ASN A 58 -10.65 -11.43 -18.51
CA ASN A 58 -10.33 -10.01 -18.33
C ASN A 58 -11.54 -9.12 -17.94
N LYS A 59 -12.68 -9.73 -17.62
CA LYS A 59 -13.83 -8.99 -17.13
C LYS A 59 -13.55 -8.45 -15.74
N THR A 60 -13.78 -7.15 -15.58
CA THR A 60 -13.58 -6.45 -14.31
C THR A 60 -14.91 -6.13 -13.66
N LYS A 61 -15.11 -6.60 -12.44
CA LYS A 61 -16.24 -6.24 -11.59
C LYS A 61 -15.78 -5.27 -10.50
N ARG A 62 -16.53 -4.18 -10.31
CA ARG A 62 -16.31 -3.20 -9.24
C ARG A 62 -17.19 -3.51 -8.04
N TYR A 63 -16.65 -3.31 -6.86
CA TYR A 63 -17.32 -3.47 -5.58
C TYR A 63 -17.15 -2.21 -4.76
N ILE A 64 -18.25 -1.69 -4.25
CA ILE A 64 -18.27 -0.57 -3.31
C ILE A 64 -17.97 -1.12 -1.94
N VAL A 65 -16.95 -0.57 -1.29
CA VAL A 65 -16.53 -0.94 0.06
C VAL A 65 -17.02 0.13 1.01
N THR A 66 -17.98 -0.23 1.83
CA THR A 66 -18.64 0.60 2.84
C THR A 66 -18.04 0.36 4.22
N ASP A 67 -18.45 1.11 5.21
CA ASP A 67 -17.85 1.10 6.53
C ASP A 67 -17.94 -0.26 7.27
N ASP A 68 -18.93 -1.09 6.95
CA ASP A 68 -19.07 -2.47 7.44
C ASP A 68 -17.96 -3.41 6.96
N LEU A 69 -17.32 -3.10 5.83
CA LEU A 69 -16.32 -3.92 5.14
C LEU A 69 -16.82 -5.32 4.68
N ASP A 70 -18.10 -5.61 4.74
CA ASP A 70 -18.68 -6.94 4.46
C ASP A 70 -18.34 -7.46 3.06
N VAL A 71 -18.20 -6.56 2.09
CA VAL A 71 -17.88 -6.96 0.71
C VAL A 71 -16.51 -7.60 0.58
N LEU A 72 -15.60 -7.36 1.52
CA LEU A 72 -14.25 -7.94 1.51
C LEU A 72 -14.31 -9.46 1.71
N ASP A 73 -15.25 -9.96 2.51
CA ASP A 73 -15.43 -11.41 2.74
C ASP A 73 -15.68 -12.14 1.42
N LYS A 74 -16.59 -11.60 0.58
CA LYS A 74 -16.88 -12.13 -0.75
C LYS A 74 -15.68 -12.11 -1.70
N LEU A 75 -14.83 -11.09 -1.58
CA LEU A 75 -13.63 -10.95 -2.40
C LEU A 75 -12.51 -11.88 -1.97
N VAL A 76 -12.41 -12.19 -0.68
CA VAL A 76 -11.43 -13.14 -0.15
C VAL A 76 -11.79 -14.57 -0.50
N GLU A 77 -13.09 -14.88 -0.61
CA GLU A 77 -13.58 -16.21 -0.98
C GLU A 77 -13.50 -16.51 -2.48
N CYS A 78 -13.38 -15.47 -3.34
CA CYS A 78 -13.29 -15.69 -4.78
C CYS A 78 -11.84 -15.94 -5.24
N ASP A 79 -11.71 -16.68 -6.36
CA ASP A 79 -10.42 -16.98 -7.00
C ASP A 79 -9.99 -15.90 -8.01
N ASP A 80 -10.71 -14.78 -8.06
CA ASP A 80 -10.41 -13.68 -8.97
C ASP A 80 -9.19 -12.86 -8.49
N PHE A 81 -8.55 -12.20 -9.43
CA PHE A 81 -7.50 -11.22 -9.10
C PHE A 81 -8.12 -9.95 -8.51
N CYS A 82 -8.04 -9.79 -7.20
CA CYS A 82 -8.65 -8.68 -6.50
C CYS A 82 -7.63 -7.59 -6.16
N ILE A 83 -8.00 -6.34 -6.43
CA ILE A 83 -7.25 -5.14 -6.07
C ILE A 83 -8.13 -4.14 -5.34
N ILE A 84 -7.55 -3.41 -4.40
CA ILE A 84 -8.19 -2.31 -3.68
C ILE A 84 -7.24 -1.11 -3.60
N ARG A 85 -7.82 0.08 -3.47
CA ARG A 85 -7.07 1.31 -3.20
C ARG A 85 -7.31 1.75 -1.77
N PRO A 86 -6.27 2.14 -1.01
CA PRO A 86 -6.44 2.73 0.32
C PRO A 86 -6.92 4.19 0.23
N ILE A 87 -7.94 4.43 -0.58
CA ILE A 87 -8.48 5.74 -0.94
C ILE A 87 -10.01 5.66 -0.97
N SER A 88 -10.69 6.69 -0.44
CA SER A 88 -12.13 6.83 -0.64
C SER A 88 -12.46 7.70 -1.84
N PHE A 89 -13.62 7.42 -2.45
CA PHE A 89 -14.07 8.04 -3.69
C PHE A 89 -15.53 8.46 -3.57
N ILE A 90 -15.86 9.59 -4.18
CA ILE A 90 -17.26 9.94 -4.38
C ILE A 90 -17.88 9.05 -5.47
N GLY A 91 -19.03 8.46 -5.18
CA GLY A 91 -19.76 7.62 -6.11
C GLY A 91 -19.07 6.27 -6.41
N LYS A 92 -19.30 5.72 -7.59
CA LYS A 92 -18.95 4.35 -7.96
C LYS A 92 -17.72 4.24 -8.87
N SER A 93 -16.94 5.30 -9.03
CA SER A 93 -15.81 5.33 -9.97
C SER A 93 -14.50 5.69 -9.26
N ALA A 94 -13.50 4.81 -9.39
CA ALA A 94 -12.16 5.03 -8.84
C ALA A 94 -11.26 5.87 -9.76
N LYS A 95 -11.82 6.89 -10.44
CA LYS A 95 -11.04 7.91 -11.17
C LYS A 95 -10.42 8.89 -10.17
N SER A 96 -9.27 9.47 -10.51
CA SER A 96 -8.57 10.45 -9.68
C SER A 96 -9.44 11.63 -9.27
N ASP A 97 -10.28 12.14 -10.18
CA ASP A 97 -11.18 13.29 -9.92
C ASP A 97 -12.24 12.97 -8.85
N ASN A 98 -12.55 11.70 -8.64
CA ASN A 98 -13.50 11.24 -7.63
C ASN A 98 -12.84 10.91 -6.30
N ALA A 99 -11.51 10.88 -6.22
CA ALA A 99 -10.79 10.60 -4.98
C ALA A 99 -10.99 11.73 -3.95
N ARG A 100 -11.14 11.35 -2.69
CA ARG A 100 -11.42 12.30 -1.60
C ARG A 100 -10.41 12.22 -0.49
N PHE A 101 -10.17 11.04 0.06
CA PHE A 101 -9.21 10.85 1.15
C PHE A 101 -8.30 9.66 0.86
N MET A 102 -7.02 9.82 1.17
CA MET A 102 -6.04 8.74 1.21
C MET A 102 -5.81 8.30 2.65
N TYR A 103 -5.97 7.02 2.90
CA TYR A 103 -5.81 6.40 4.23
C TYR A 103 -4.44 5.76 4.41
N ALA A 104 -3.82 5.35 3.31
CA ALA A 104 -2.45 4.84 3.31
C ALA A 104 -1.77 5.15 1.97
N MET A 105 -0.46 5.39 2.02
CA MET A 105 0.40 5.35 0.84
C MET A 105 1.02 3.96 0.74
N ALA A 106 1.01 3.35 -0.44
CA ALA A 106 1.66 2.08 -0.65
C ALA A 106 2.67 2.16 -1.80
N ILE A 107 3.76 1.38 -1.66
CA ILE A 107 4.82 1.23 -2.67
C ILE A 107 4.93 -0.26 -2.98
N ASP A 108 4.92 -0.63 -4.25
CA ASP A 108 5.14 -1.99 -4.72
C ASP A 108 6.61 -2.21 -5.06
N LEU A 109 7.16 -3.29 -4.53
CA LEU A 109 8.51 -3.77 -4.84
C LEU A 109 8.40 -5.17 -5.42
N ASP A 110 8.37 -5.23 -6.74
CA ASP A 110 8.32 -6.49 -7.46
C ASP A 110 9.66 -7.24 -7.44
N GLY A 111 9.56 -8.58 -7.35
CA GLY A 111 10.65 -9.48 -7.66
C GLY A 111 11.85 -9.42 -6.74
N ILE A 112 11.64 -9.58 -5.45
CA ILE A 112 12.75 -9.82 -4.51
C ILE A 112 13.33 -11.20 -4.80
N LYS A 113 14.52 -11.24 -5.44
CA LYS A 113 15.11 -12.47 -5.97
C LYS A 113 15.96 -13.25 -4.98
N SER A 114 16.41 -12.64 -3.88
CA SER A 114 17.33 -13.28 -2.97
C SER A 114 17.06 -12.90 -1.51
N LYS A 115 17.43 -13.80 -0.60
CA LYS A 115 17.41 -13.50 0.83
C LYS A 115 18.25 -12.26 1.16
N LYS A 116 19.38 -12.06 0.48
CA LYS A 116 20.24 -10.88 0.65
C LYS A 116 19.49 -9.59 0.36
N ASN A 117 18.71 -9.55 -0.73
CA ASN A 117 17.91 -8.36 -1.10
C ASN A 117 16.79 -8.14 -0.07
N PHE A 118 16.15 -9.21 0.39
CA PHE A 118 15.16 -9.14 1.44
C PHE A 118 15.77 -8.59 2.75
N ASP A 119 16.87 -9.17 3.22
CA ASP A 119 17.55 -8.75 4.46
C ASP A 119 18.02 -7.29 4.36
N PHE A 120 18.45 -6.85 3.18
CA PHE A 120 18.82 -5.47 2.94
C PHE A 120 17.62 -4.51 3.04
N LEU A 121 16.47 -4.86 2.46
CA LEU A 121 15.24 -4.09 2.61
C LEU A 121 14.83 -3.97 4.09
N ILE A 122 14.84 -5.11 4.82
CA ILE A 122 14.49 -5.13 6.24
C ILE A 122 15.45 -4.27 7.06
N HIS A 123 16.74 -4.29 6.73
CA HIS A 123 17.74 -3.43 7.36
C HIS A 123 17.44 -1.94 7.11
N GLN A 124 17.12 -1.56 5.88
CA GLN A 124 16.79 -0.17 5.52
C GLN A 124 15.57 0.37 6.27
N ILE A 125 14.51 -0.41 6.39
CA ILE A 125 13.29 0.00 7.10
C ILE A 125 13.42 -0.06 8.63
N SER A 126 14.37 -0.84 9.15
CA SER A 126 14.59 -1.02 10.61
C SER A 126 15.50 0.05 11.20
N ASN A 127 16.53 0.45 10.46
CA ASN A 127 17.54 1.40 10.94
C ASN A 127 17.20 2.87 10.65
N GLY A 128 16.17 3.10 9.84
CA GLY A 128 15.68 4.43 9.55
C GLY A 128 16.72 5.35 8.91
N HIS A 129 16.54 6.66 9.08
CA HIS A 129 17.49 7.66 8.64
C HIS A 129 18.69 7.70 9.58
N ASN A 130 19.83 7.18 9.14
CA ASN A 130 21.10 7.37 9.85
C ASN A 130 21.66 8.74 9.44
N MET A 131 21.63 9.70 10.37
CA MET A 131 22.13 11.06 10.15
C MET A 131 23.63 11.11 9.76
N LEU A 132 24.37 10.02 9.94
CA LEU A 132 25.77 9.89 9.57
C LEU A 132 25.98 9.34 8.15
N SER A 133 24.95 8.88 7.47
CA SER A 133 25.06 8.36 6.11
C SER A 133 24.48 9.35 5.09
N VAL A 134 25.20 9.53 3.99
CA VAL A 134 24.75 10.31 2.83
C VAL A 134 23.53 9.67 2.14
N VAL A 135 23.15 8.47 2.54
CA VAL A 135 22.07 7.68 1.96
C VAL A 135 20.81 7.85 2.79
N TRP A 136 19.76 8.36 2.19
CA TRP A 136 18.43 8.42 2.78
C TRP A 136 17.90 6.99 2.96
N GLY A 137 17.64 6.59 4.21
CA GLY A 137 16.98 5.33 4.52
C GLY A 137 15.53 5.30 4.06
N LEU A 138 14.84 4.20 4.36
CA LEU A 138 13.40 4.10 4.14
C LEU A 138 12.67 4.34 5.46
N PRO A 139 11.53 5.06 5.44
CA PRO A 139 10.67 5.14 6.60
C PRO A 139 10.15 3.75 6.96
N LYS A 140 10.02 3.47 8.24
CA LYS A 140 9.46 2.20 8.71
C LYS A 140 7.97 2.15 8.32
N PRO A 141 7.53 1.17 7.51
CA PRO A 141 6.14 1.06 7.12
C PRO A 141 5.27 0.55 8.27
N THR A 142 3.98 0.80 8.19
CA THR A 142 2.99 0.23 9.12
C THR A 142 2.84 -1.27 8.90
N TYR A 143 2.82 -1.68 7.61
CA TYR A 143 2.73 -3.08 7.20
C TYR A 143 3.66 -3.39 6.04
N LEU A 144 4.14 -4.62 6.01
CA LEU A 144 4.66 -5.29 4.82
C LEU A 144 3.61 -6.29 4.34
N VAL A 145 3.32 -6.28 3.04
CA VAL A 145 2.33 -7.17 2.42
C VAL A 145 3.03 -8.01 1.38
N SER A 146 3.03 -9.34 1.58
CA SER A 146 3.49 -10.28 0.55
C SER A 146 2.40 -10.45 -0.51
N SER A 147 2.68 -10.00 -1.74
CA SER A 147 1.73 -10.05 -2.87
C SER A 147 1.92 -11.28 -3.78
N GLY A 148 2.79 -12.19 -3.39
CA GLY A 148 3.19 -13.40 -4.12
C GLY A 148 4.67 -13.33 -4.50
N THR A 149 5.04 -12.55 -5.52
CA THR A 149 6.43 -12.38 -5.97
C THR A 149 7.11 -11.12 -5.45
N GLY A 150 6.33 -10.20 -4.87
CA GLY A 150 6.78 -8.90 -4.40
C GLY A 150 6.34 -8.58 -2.98
N ILE A 151 6.74 -7.41 -2.53
CA ILE A 151 6.36 -6.83 -1.23
C ILE A 151 5.74 -5.45 -1.48
N HIS A 152 4.56 -5.20 -0.89
CA HIS A 152 4.07 -3.84 -0.78
C HIS A 152 4.42 -3.26 0.59
N LEU A 153 4.97 -2.05 0.62
CA LEU A 153 5.19 -1.28 1.84
C LEU A 153 3.98 -0.36 2.04
N TYR A 154 3.22 -0.57 3.12
CA TYR A 154 2.07 0.26 3.47
C TYR A 154 2.40 1.24 4.60
N TYR A 155 2.23 2.52 4.32
CA TYR A 155 2.31 3.63 5.27
C TYR A 155 0.88 4.09 5.57
N VAL A 156 0.27 3.52 6.62
CA VAL A 156 -1.10 3.89 7.04
C VAL A 156 -1.05 5.20 7.80
N PHE A 157 -1.85 6.18 7.40
CA PHE A 157 -1.86 7.50 8.02
C PHE A 157 -2.65 7.51 9.33
N GLU A 158 -2.18 8.28 10.32
CA GLU A 158 -2.91 8.51 11.57
C GLU A 158 -4.26 9.21 11.31
N LYS A 159 -4.26 10.16 10.36
CA LYS A 159 -5.45 10.86 9.87
C LYS A 159 -5.52 10.75 8.36
N PRO A 160 -6.70 10.47 7.77
CA PRO A 160 -6.85 10.43 6.32
C PRO A 160 -6.42 11.76 5.69
N ILE A 161 -5.68 11.68 4.59
CA ILE A 161 -5.17 12.86 3.88
C ILE A 161 -6.20 13.32 2.84
N PRO A 162 -6.71 14.56 2.91
CA PRO A 162 -7.62 15.09 1.90
C PRO A 162 -6.88 15.29 0.56
N LEU A 163 -7.47 14.80 -0.53
CA LEU A 163 -6.84 14.78 -1.85
C LEU A 163 -7.19 16.03 -2.66
N PHE A 164 -6.85 17.22 -2.15
CA PHE A 164 -6.88 18.45 -2.94
C PHE A 164 -5.76 18.45 -3.99
N LYS A 165 -5.92 19.18 -5.08
CA LYS A 165 -5.00 19.18 -6.23
C LYS A 165 -3.53 19.49 -5.85
N ASN A 166 -3.32 20.44 -4.96
CA ASN A 166 -1.97 20.78 -4.44
C ASN A 166 -1.39 19.65 -3.58
N VAL A 167 -2.20 19.05 -2.72
CA VAL A 167 -1.81 17.92 -1.86
C VAL A 167 -1.44 16.70 -2.72
N VAL A 168 -2.24 16.37 -3.74
CA VAL A 168 -1.97 15.27 -4.68
C VAL A 168 -0.60 15.42 -5.33
N LYS A 169 -0.27 16.63 -5.85
CA LYS A 169 1.05 16.90 -6.45
C LYS A 169 2.21 16.67 -5.48
N GLY A 170 2.03 17.10 -4.23
CA GLY A 170 3.02 16.87 -3.17
C GLY A 170 3.21 15.37 -2.87
N LEU A 171 2.10 14.65 -2.68
CA LEU A 171 2.11 13.20 -2.43
C LEU A 171 2.71 12.40 -3.60
N GLU A 172 2.45 12.79 -4.84
CA GLU A 172 3.06 12.16 -6.02
C GLU A 172 4.59 12.31 -6.04
N ARG A 173 5.10 13.51 -5.72
CA ARG A 173 6.55 13.75 -5.61
C ARG A 173 7.16 12.92 -4.48
N LEU A 174 6.54 12.94 -3.30
CA LEU A 174 6.98 12.17 -2.14
C LEU A 174 7.00 10.66 -2.45
N LYS A 175 5.89 10.11 -2.97
CA LYS A 175 5.80 8.70 -3.35
C LYS A 175 6.87 8.33 -4.38
N LYS A 176 7.05 9.15 -5.42
CA LYS A 176 8.06 8.93 -6.45
C LYS A 176 9.46 8.84 -5.86
N ARG A 177 9.82 9.73 -4.93
CA ARG A 177 11.12 9.72 -4.27
C ARG A 177 11.32 8.48 -3.38
N LEU A 178 10.34 8.14 -2.56
CA LEU A 178 10.39 6.95 -1.71
C LEU A 178 10.46 5.66 -2.55
N THR A 179 9.71 5.59 -3.66
CA THR A 179 9.80 4.46 -4.60
C THR A 179 11.21 4.34 -5.17
N TRP A 180 11.79 5.44 -5.64
CA TRP A 180 13.17 5.43 -6.14
C TRP A 180 14.17 4.92 -5.09
N GLN A 181 14.06 5.39 -3.85
CA GLN A 181 14.93 4.93 -2.75
C GLN A 181 14.79 3.44 -2.50
N ALA A 182 13.55 2.92 -2.44
CA ALA A 182 13.29 1.51 -2.21
C ALA A 182 13.87 0.63 -3.33
N TRP A 183 13.72 1.03 -4.58
CA TRP A 183 14.21 0.28 -5.74
C TRP A 183 15.73 0.34 -5.90
N THR A 184 16.33 1.52 -5.77
CA THR A 184 17.77 1.72 -6.03
C THR A 184 18.66 1.16 -4.94
N GLN A 185 18.11 0.84 -3.77
CA GLN A 185 18.86 0.24 -2.66
C GLN A 185 18.89 -1.31 -2.71
N GLY A 186 18.65 -1.89 -3.89
CA GLY A 186 18.84 -3.32 -4.11
C GLY A 186 17.71 -4.21 -3.61
N ALA A 187 16.57 -3.65 -3.22
CA ALA A 187 15.44 -4.41 -2.74
C ALA A 187 14.70 -5.15 -3.86
N SER A 188 14.64 -4.58 -5.06
CA SER A 188 13.94 -5.15 -6.20
C SER A 188 14.85 -5.29 -7.40
N VAL A 189 14.65 -6.36 -8.18
CA VAL A 189 15.56 -6.76 -9.28
C VAL A 189 14.86 -7.38 -10.48
N LEU A 190 13.55 -7.24 -10.63
CA LEU A 190 12.85 -7.72 -11.83
C LEU A 190 13.14 -6.87 -13.07
N SER A 191 13.43 -5.59 -12.88
CA SER A 191 13.84 -4.70 -13.97
C SER A 191 14.95 -3.77 -13.48
N ASP A 192 15.85 -3.39 -14.41
CA ASP A 192 16.91 -2.42 -14.14
C ASP A 192 16.37 -0.99 -13.96
N ASN A 193 15.11 -0.77 -14.31
CA ASN A 193 14.44 0.51 -14.23
C ASN A 193 13.43 0.53 -13.10
N VAL A 194 13.45 1.62 -12.31
CA VAL A 194 12.47 1.88 -11.25
C VAL A 194 11.07 1.95 -11.85
N GLN A 195 10.14 1.14 -11.33
CA GLN A 195 8.73 1.18 -11.72
C GLN A 195 7.99 2.19 -10.84
N TYR A 196 7.65 3.32 -11.43
CA TYR A 196 6.87 4.35 -10.76
C TYR A 196 5.39 4.11 -10.99
N GLU A 197 4.68 3.95 -9.90
CA GLU A 197 3.23 3.79 -9.93
C GLU A 197 2.52 5.08 -9.58
N SER A 198 1.35 5.27 -10.19
CA SER A 198 0.45 6.36 -9.84
C SER A 198 0.14 6.38 -8.34
N LEU A 199 -0.11 7.57 -7.79
CA LEU A 199 -0.62 7.73 -6.43
C LEU A 199 -1.93 6.95 -6.22
N PHE A 200 -2.74 6.83 -7.28
CA PHE A 200 -4.03 6.14 -7.30
C PHE A 200 -3.96 4.67 -7.71
N GLN A 201 -2.76 4.08 -7.70
CA GLN A 201 -2.58 2.66 -8.01
C GLN A 201 -3.40 1.77 -7.06
N GLY A 202 -3.97 0.69 -7.63
CA GLY A 202 -4.60 -0.37 -6.85
C GLY A 202 -3.59 -1.46 -6.53
N PHE A 203 -3.67 -1.97 -5.31
CA PHE A 203 -2.78 -3.02 -4.82
C PHE A 203 -3.56 -4.32 -4.65
N ARG A 204 -2.86 -5.45 -4.80
CA ARG A 204 -3.45 -6.75 -4.53
C ARG A 204 -4.05 -6.77 -3.13
N MET A 205 -5.29 -7.24 -3.07
CA MET A 205 -6.05 -7.25 -1.83
C MET A 205 -5.54 -8.34 -0.89
N VAL A 206 -5.25 -7.96 0.37
CA VAL A 206 -4.86 -8.91 1.43
C VAL A 206 -5.96 -9.95 1.65
N GLY A 207 -5.56 -11.20 1.81
CA GLY A 207 -6.45 -12.35 1.95
C GLY A 207 -6.82 -13.03 0.62
N THR A 208 -6.64 -12.37 -0.53
CA THR A 208 -7.01 -12.93 -1.85
C THR A 208 -5.88 -13.74 -2.48
N VAL A 209 -6.22 -14.53 -3.49
CA VAL A 209 -5.29 -15.41 -4.19
C VAL A 209 -4.21 -14.61 -4.94
N THR A 210 -2.97 -15.05 -4.87
CA THR A 210 -1.84 -14.51 -5.63
C THR A 210 -1.67 -15.24 -6.96
N LYS A 211 -0.88 -14.68 -7.88
CA LYS A 211 -0.56 -15.32 -9.17
C LYS A 211 0.06 -16.73 -9.01
N ASN A 212 0.70 -16.99 -7.88
CA ASN A 212 1.40 -18.24 -7.60
C ASN A 212 0.52 -19.25 -6.83
N GLY A 213 -0.78 -19.00 -6.69
CA GLY A 213 -1.73 -19.87 -6.00
C GLY A 213 -1.73 -19.75 -4.47
N GLY A 214 -0.81 -18.97 -3.88
CA GLY A 214 -0.83 -18.62 -2.46
C GLY A 214 -1.84 -17.51 -2.15
N ARG A 215 -1.81 -17.00 -0.91
CA ARG A 215 -2.62 -15.84 -0.51
C ARG A 215 -1.77 -14.62 -0.22
N CYS A 216 -2.31 -13.45 -0.52
CA CYS A 216 -1.73 -12.17 -0.15
C CYS A 216 -1.82 -11.99 1.37
N ARG A 217 -0.68 -11.82 2.04
CA ARG A 217 -0.58 -11.81 3.51
C ARG A 217 -0.01 -10.49 3.99
N ALA A 218 -0.54 -9.95 5.08
CA ALA A 218 -0.10 -8.71 5.70
C ALA A 218 0.60 -8.95 7.04
N PHE A 219 1.68 -8.23 7.28
CA PHE A 219 2.50 -8.34 8.49
C PHE A 219 2.65 -6.97 9.13
N LYS A 220 2.35 -6.86 10.44
CA LYS A 220 2.49 -5.61 11.21
C LYS A 220 3.96 -5.36 11.51
N VAL A 221 4.46 -4.18 11.12
CA VAL A 221 5.87 -3.80 11.24
C VAL A 221 6.05 -2.57 12.11
N GLY A 222 5.24 -1.54 11.91
CA GLY A 222 5.34 -0.26 12.60
C GLY A 222 3.99 0.32 12.99
N ASN A 223 4.03 1.55 13.50
CA ASN A 223 2.85 2.34 13.83
C ASN A 223 2.29 3.03 12.58
N LYS A 224 1.11 3.63 12.71
CA LYS A 224 0.60 4.61 11.75
C LYS A 224 1.57 5.79 11.65
N VAL A 225 1.56 6.46 10.51
CA VAL A 225 2.51 7.52 10.19
C VAL A 225 1.82 8.86 9.93
N THR A 226 2.59 9.93 10.00
CA THR A 226 2.18 11.25 9.54
C THR A 226 2.97 11.65 8.28
N ILE A 227 2.54 12.70 7.60
CA ILE A 227 3.29 13.27 6.47
C ILE A 227 4.64 13.81 6.95
N GLU A 228 4.68 14.45 8.11
CA GLU A 228 5.90 14.99 8.72
C GLU A 228 6.92 13.89 9.01
N TYR A 229 6.44 12.69 9.40
CA TYR A 229 7.31 11.53 9.56
C TYR A 229 7.93 11.12 8.22
N LEU A 230 7.13 10.99 7.16
CA LEU A 230 7.62 10.61 5.83
C LEU A 230 8.56 11.66 5.24
N ASN A 231 8.29 12.96 5.46
CA ASN A 231 9.12 14.07 4.99
C ASN A 231 10.57 13.99 5.51
N LYS A 232 10.79 13.41 6.71
CA LYS A 232 12.15 13.24 7.26
C LYS A 232 13.05 12.32 6.43
N TYR A 233 12.47 11.53 5.53
CA TYR A 233 13.17 10.53 4.73
C TYR A 233 13.42 10.96 3.28
N VAL A 234 13.08 12.18 2.94
CA VAL A 234 13.28 12.73 1.59
C VAL A 234 13.86 14.13 1.62
N PRO A 235 14.63 14.54 0.59
CA PRO A 235 15.07 15.92 0.43
C PRO A 235 13.89 16.90 0.40
N GLU A 236 14.17 18.17 0.76
CA GLU A 236 13.16 19.22 0.91
C GLU A 236 12.26 19.39 -0.32
N GLU A 237 12.82 19.32 -1.51
CA GLU A 237 12.08 19.46 -2.77
C GLU A 237 11.06 18.37 -3.04
N TYR A 238 11.13 17.23 -2.31
CA TYR A 238 10.17 16.12 -2.37
C TYR A 238 9.18 16.10 -1.19
N GLN A 239 9.37 16.99 -0.22
CA GLN A 239 8.48 17.04 0.93
C GLN A 239 7.09 17.56 0.55
N VAL A 240 6.10 17.11 1.29
CA VAL A 240 4.72 17.62 1.23
C VAL A 240 4.60 18.75 2.24
N GLU A 241 4.07 19.88 1.80
CA GLU A 241 3.75 21.00 2.69
C GLU A 241 2.71 20.59 3.74
N THR A 242 2.71 21.31 4.86
CA THR A 242 1.76 21.06 5.95
C THR A 242 0.32 21.12 5.43
N ILE A 243 -0.42 20.02 5.65
CA ILE A 243 -1.82 19.92 5.26
C ILE A 243 -2.67 20.57 6.34
N VAL A 244 -3.29 21.68 6.00
CA VAL A 244 -4.26 22.34 6.88
C VAL A 244 -5.61 21.65 6.73
N TYR A 245 -6.04 20.94 7.78
CA TYR A 245 -7.40 20.43 7.87
C TYR A 245 -8.31 21.60 8.25
N GLN A 246 -9.20 22.01 7.35
CA GLN A 246 -10.25 22.98 7.73
C GLN A 246 -11.19 22.28 8.71
N SER A 247 -11.38 22.91 9.87
CA SER A 247 -12.32 22.49 10.93
C SER A 247 -13.75 22.73 10.50
#